data_bddd172ad45c001db9b052b9a631a3b0
#
_entry.id   bddd172ad45c001db9b052b9a631a3b0
#
_cell.length_a   1.000
_cell.length_b   1.000
_cell.length_c   1.000
_cell.angle_alpha   90.00
_cell.angle_beta   90.00
_cell.angle_gamma   90.00
#
_symmetry.space_group_name_H-M   'P 1'
#
loop_
_entity.id
_entity.type
_entity.pdbx_description
1 polymer ?
#
loop_
_entity_poly.entity_id
_entity_poly.type
_entity_poly.pdbx_seq_one_letter_code
_entity_poly.pdbx_strand_id
1 'polypeptide(L)' 'MKLHKMNTNQLREFATQLGADKAKLYGTSKQALIIIISKLQKEAKA' A
#
# COMPACT_ATOMS: atom_id res chain seq x y z
N MET A 1 6.61 -1.09 -11.41
CA MET A 1 5.34 -1.73 -11.04
C MET A 1 4.25 -0.67 -10.94
N LYS A 2 3.11 -0.92 -11.55
CA LYS A 2 2.04 0.06 -11.59
C LYS A 2 0.99 -0.28 -10.54
N LEU A 3 0.89 0.54 -9.53
CA LEU A 3 -0.04 0.32 -8.43
C LEU A 3 -1.49 0.32 -8.90
N HIS A 4 -1.79 1.10 -9.92
CA HIS A 4 -3.17 1.22 -10.43
C HIS A 4 -3.70 -0.10 -10.97
N LYS A 5 -2.83 -0.98 -11.41
CA LYS A 5 -3.23 -2.26 -11.98
C LYS A 5 -3.35 -3.37 -10.93
N MET A 6 -2.93 -3.10 -9.72
CA MET A 6 -3.03 -4.08 -8.65
C MET A 6 -4.41 -4.00 -8.00
N ASN A 7 -4.92 -5.15 -7.60
CA ASN A 7 -6.20 -5.14 -6.88
C ASN A 7 -5.97 -4.81 -5.40
N THR A 8 -7.06 -4.63 -4.67
CA THR A 8 -6.99 -4.20 -3.27
C THR A 8 -6.18 -5.18 -2.42
N ASN A 9 -6.37 -6.47 -2.64
CA ASN A 9 -5.63 -7.48 -1.86
C ASN A 9 -4.14 -7.39 -2.11
N GLN A 10 -3.75 -7.22 -3.37
CA GLN A 10 -2.34 -7.09 -3.72
C GLN A 10 -1.73 -5.82 -3.12
N LEU A 11 -2.48 -4.74 -3.16
CA LEU A 11 -2.00 -3.48 -2.59
C LEU A 11 -1.81 -3.60 -1.08
N ARG A 12 -2.73 -4.27 -0.39
CA ARG A 12 -2.59 -4.48 1.05
C ARG A 12 -1.35 -5.30 1.37
N GLU A 13 -1.11 -6.35 0.62
CA GLU A 13 0.06 -7.18 0.86
C GLU A 13 1.34 -6.40 0.60
N PHE A 14 1.36 -5.63 -0.46
CA PHE A 14 2.53 -4.83 -0.79
C PHE A 14 2.81 -3.82 0.31
N ALA A 15 1.78 -3.11 0.75
CA ALA A 15 1.94 -2.13 1.83
C ALA A 15 2.44 -2.80 3.12
N THR A 16 1.94 -3.99 3.41
CA THR A 16 2.37 -4.72 4.59
C THR A 16 3.86 -5.07 4.50
N GLN A 17 4.31 -5.45 3.33
CA GLN A 17 5.73 -5.73 3.13
C GLN A 17 6.59 -4.49 3.32
N LEU A 18 6.04 -3.33 3.04
CA LEU A 18 6.74 -2.07 3.24
C LEU A 18 6.72 -1.60 4.69
N GLY A 19 6.00 -2.28 5.55
CA GLY A 19 5.97 -1.98 6.97
C GLY A 19 4.63 -1.48 7.48
N ALA A 20 3.60 -1.46 6.66
CA ALA A 20 2.28 -1.03 7.08
C ALA A 20 1.59 -2.12 7.91
N ASP A 21 0.66 -1.71 8.76
CA ASP A 21 -0.11 -2.63 9.57
C ASP A 21 -1.29 -3.17 8.74
N LYS A 22 -1.23 -4.46 8.42
CA LYS A 22 -2.24 -5.09 7.58
C LYS A 22 -3.64 -4.94 8.18
N ALA A 23 -3.76 -5.04 9.49
CA ALA A 23 -5.07 -4.92 10.13
C ALA A 23 -5.69 -3.55 9.90
N LYS A 24 -4.88 -2.52 9.84
CA LYS A 24 -5.36 -1.16 9.58
C LYS A 24 -5.71 -0.92 8.12
N LEU A 25 -5.24 -1.78 7.24
CA LEU A 25 -5.49 -1.60 5.81
C LEU A 25 -6.80 -2.21 5.37
N TYR A 26 -7.41 -3.05 6.21
CA TYR A 26 -8.74 -3.56 5.90
C TYR A 26 -9.75 -2.42 5.92
N GLY A 27 -10.57 -2.35 4.91
CA GLY A 27 -11.52 -1.26 4.79
C GLY A 27 -10.97 -0.02 4.11
N THR A 28 -9.69 -0.02 3.78
CA THR A 28 -9.08 1.09 3.08
C THR A 28 -9.36 0.96 1.58
N SER A 29 -9.73 2.05 0.93
CA SER A 29 -10.02 2.03 -0.50
C SER A 29 -8.74 1.85 -1.31
N LYS A 30 -8.91 1.44 -2.57
CA LYS A 30 -7.77 1.22 -3.45
C LYS A 30 -6.92 2.48 -3.58
N GLN A 31 -7.57 3.63 -3.76
CA GLN A 31 -6.83 4.88 -3.90
C GLN A 31 -6.04 5.21 -2.65
N ALA A 32 -6.66 4.99 -1.49
CA ALA A 32 -5.97 5.25 -0.23
C ALA A 32 -4.77 4.31 -0.07
N LEU A 33 -4.91 3.06 -0.48
CA LEU A 33 -3.80 2.12 -0.44
C LEU A 33 -2.65 2.57 -1.33
N ILE A 34 -2.97 3.06 -2.52
CA ILE A 34 -1.94 3.57 -3.43
C ILE A 34 -1.20 4.73 -2.80
N ILE A 35 -1.92 5.64 -2.16
CA ILE A 35 -1.31 6.78 -1.50
C ILE A 35 -0.40 6.32 -0.35
N ILE A 36 -0.88 5.39 0.45
CA ILE A 36 -0.09 4.85 1.56
C ILE A 36 1.19 4.20 1.05
N ILE A 37 1.08 3.38 0.02
CA ILE A 37 2.24 2.71 -0.54
C ILE A 37 3.24 3.71 -1.10
N SER A 38 2.75 4.73 -1.79
CA SER A 38 3.62 5.76 -2.33
C SER A 38 4.41 6.46 -1.22
N LYS A 39 3.75 6.76 -0.12
CA LYS A 39 4.43 7.39 1.02
C LYS A 39 5.45 6.46 1.64
N LEU A 40 5.11 5.20 1.80
CA LEU A 40 6.04 4.24 2.38
C LEU A 40 7.27 4.04 1.52
N GLN A 41 7.09 4.00 0.20
CA GLN A 41 8.21 3.87 -0.72
C GLN A 41 9.12 5.08 -0.65
N LYS A 42 8.53 6.26 -0.54
CA LYS A 42 9.29 7.49 -0.45
C LYS A 42 10.10 7.53 0.85
N GLU A 43 9.49 7.11 1.95
CA GLU A 43 10.19 7.09 3.22
C GLU A 43 11.30 6.05 3.25
N ALA A 44 11.05 4.90 2.60
CA ALA A 44 12.03 3.83 2.57
C ALA A 44 13.30 4.23 1.82
N LYS A 45 13.18 5.18 0.91
CA LYS A 45 14.34 5.65 0.15
C LYS A 45 15.13 6.75 0.85
N ALA A 46 14.56 7.31 1.87
CA ALA A 46 15.18 8.43 2.59
C ALA A 46 16.37 8.01 3.48
#